data_59513e43af5b77cbdf32a052fc426187
#
_entry.id   59513e43af5b77cbdf32a052fc426187
#
_cell.length_a   1.000
_cell.length_b   1.000
_cell.length_c   1.000
_cell.angle_alpha   90.00
_cell.angle_beta   90.00
_cell.angle_gamma   90.00
#
_symmetry.space_group_name_H-M   'P 1'
#
loop_
_entity.id
_entity.type
_entity.pdbx_description
1 polymer ?
#
loop_
_entity_poly.entity_id
_entity_poly.type
_entity_poly.pdbx_seq_one_letter_code
_entity_poly.pdbx_strand_id
1 'polypeptide(L)'
;MIKNFSVFYVGSIDLDDVGLDGIPANDRNYKNQQLVQSMETAEKAAVLMDNLGYHSLWMAEHHFQREGYECIPNVIMLSTHLAAKTKHLKFGCGFNIVPMWHPLRLAEDYAMADILTGGRMIFGVGRGYHSREVETFGAPVIDNDANRELFEEQIEIILKAFNSDSFSHHGKNYTIPAQVPYRGYDLENITLVPRPITLPVETWQPVVSGGSIDFTVKNGFNGVVALTGEQLVDQAFHRFRDACSENGRGDLLGSNLALGIGFYIADTQEEAMERLRPYHDERFKWFAPFGFVRYADEEGRVWGTPGAPARTPRIEDGVQQKAWICGPPSEQIQFLKKMEDKYPGLENIILHWPEGMPRDEYLYQLTTFAKEVMPHFVTG
;
A
#
# COMPACT_ATOMS: atom_id res chain seq x y z
N MET A 1 12.54 2.86 -16.72
CA MET A 1 13.69 2.19 -16.04
C MET A 1 13.41 2.18 -14.54
N ILE A 2 13.45 1.02 -13.91
CA ILE A 2 13.26 0.86 -12.46
C ILE A 2 14.37 1.60 -11.71
N LYS A 3 14.00 2.44 -10.74
CA LYS A 3 14.95 3.23 -9.96
C LYS A 3 14.60 3.31 -8.48
N ASN A 4 13.32 3.06 -8.12
CA ASN A 4 12.81 3.19 -6.77
C ASN A 4 12.41 1.82 -6.22
N PHE A 5 13.17 1.34 -5.23
CA PHE A 5 12.82 0.12 -4.48
C PHE A 5 12.28 0.50 -3.12
N SER A 6 11.11 0.01 -2.81
CA SER A 6 10.37 0.29 -1.59
C SER A 6 9.95 -0.99 -0.91
N VAL A 7 9.55 -0.93 0.34
CA VAL A 7 9.02 -2.07 1.09
C VAL A 7 7.63 -1.76 1.58
N PHE A 8 6.73 -2.74 1.52
CA PHE A 8 5.39 -2.67 2.12
C PHE A 8 5.35 -3.57 3.36
N TYR A 9 5.21 -2.95 4.51
CA TYR A 9 5.08 -3.60 5.80
C TYR A 9 3.69 -3.30 6.38
N VAL A 10 2.85 -4.31 6.46
CA VAL A 10 1.47 -4.18 6.96
C VAL A 10 1.38 -3.97 8.48
N GLY A 11 2.47 -4.17 9.20
CA GLY A 11 2.49 -4.07 10.66
C GLY A 11 2.30 -5.41 11.37
N SER A 12 2.60 -6.53 10.72
CA SER A 12 2.54 -7.84 11.37
C SER A 12 3.63 -8.00 12.43
N ILE A 13 3.33 -8.79 13.46
CA ILE A 13 4.36 -9.30 14.37
C ILE A 13 4.92 -10.62 13.86
N ASP A 14 5.98 -11.14 14.49
CA ASP A 14 6.41 -12.51 14.29
C ASP A 14 5.30 -13.45 14.78
N LEU A 15 4.72 -14.26 13.88
CA LEU A 15 3.60 -15.14 14.22
C LEU A 15 4.10 -16.56 14.53
N ASP A 16 3.48 -17.18 15.52
CA ASP A 16 3.74 -18.58 15.89
C ASP A 16 2.92 -19.53 15.01
N ASP A 17 3.43 -20.72 14.75
CA ASP A 17 2.73 -21.82 14.07
C ASP A 17 1.98 -21.35 12.80
N VAL A 18 2.77 -20.80 11.87
CA VAL A 18 2.30 -20.21 10.60
C VAL A 18 2.07 -21.28 9.52
N GLY A 19 1.35 -20.89 8.47
CA GLY A 19 0.99 -21.74 7.35
C GLY A 19 -0.45 -22.28 7.42
N LEU A 20 -0.92 -22.93 6.36
CA LEU A 20 -2.32 -23.35 6.25
C LEU A 20 -2.77 -24.33 7.32
N ASP A 21 -1.86 -25.18 7.76
CA ASP A 21 -2.13 -26.21 8.78
C ASP A 21 -1.84 -25.71 10.21
N GLY A 22 -1.31 -24.49 10.37
CA GLY A 22 -1.04 -23.87 11.66
C GLY A 22 -2.29 -23.24 12.31
N ILE A 23 -2.07 -22.39 13.33
CA ILE A 23 -3.18 -21.75 14.05
C ILE A 23 -4.13 -21.05 13.09
N PRO A 24 -5.46 -21.30 13.16
CA PRO A 24 -6.44 -20.57 12.35
C PRO A 24 -6.33 -19.06 12.59
N ALA A 25 -6.46 -18.28 11.52
CA ALA A 25 -6.25 -16.83 11.57
C ALA A 25 -7.09 -16.14 12.66
N ASN A 26 -8.36 -16.51 12.79
CA ASN A 26 -9.29 -15.92 13.76
C ASN A 26 -9.06 -16.38 15.23
N ASP A 27 -8.29 -17.44 15.43
CA ASP A 27 -8.01 -17.99 16.77
C ASP A 27 -6.73 -17.38 17.39
N ARG A 28 -5.98 -16.61 16.59
CA ARG A 28 -4.80 -15.90 17.07
C ARG A 28 -5.19 -14.79 18.05
N ASN A 29 -4.47 -14.71 19.15
CA ASN A 29 -4.81 -13.80 20.23
C ASN A 29 -3.56 -13.41 21.02
N TYR A 30 -2.89 -12.38 20.59
CA TYR A 30 -1.66 -11.90 21.19
C TYR A 30 -1.87 -10.87 22.30
N LYS A 31 -0.97 -10.88 23.27
CA LYS A 31 -0.93 -9.86 24.35
C LYS A 31 -0.37 -8.55 23.82
N ASN A 32 -0.71 -7.43 24.45
CA ASN A 32 -0.26 -6.11 24.04
C ASN A 32 1.27 -6.00 23.92
N GLN A 33 2.05 -6.65 24.84
CA GLN A 33 3.51 -6.66 24.76
C GLN A 33 4.07 -7.30 23.49
N GLN A 34 3.33 -8.22 22.89
CA GLN A 34 3.70 -8.83 21.60
C GLN A 34 3.28 -7.93 20.43
N LEU A 35 2.07 -7.35 20.49
CA LEU A 35 1.55 -6.48 19.42
C LEU A 35 2.38 -5.21 19.24
N VAL A 36 2.93 -4.62 20.31
CA VAL A 36 3.80 -3.43 20.21
C VAL A 36 5.11 -3.69 19.45
N GLN A 37 5.51 -4.96 19.28
CA GLN A 37 6.70 -5.32 18.51
C GLN A 37 6.60 -4.88 17.02
N SER A 38 5.40 -4.71 16.49
CA SER A 38 5.20 -4.18 15.14
C SER A 38 5.81 -2.77 14.96
N MET A 39 5.75 -1.93 15.99
CA MET A 39 6.36 -0.59 15.99
C MET A 39 7.89 -0.67 16.02
N GLU A 40 8.45 -1.57 16.86
CA GLU A 40 9.89 -1.81 16.91
C GLU A 40 10.43 -2.38 15.59
N THR A 41 9.66 -3.25 14.97
CA THR A 41 9.97 -3.82 13.64
C THR A 41 10.01 -2.73 12.59
N ALA A 42 9.00 -1.85 12.54
CA ALA A 42 8.97 -0.71 11.63
C ALA A 42 10.18 0.22 11.82
N GLU A 43 10.60 0.47 13.08
CA GLU A 43 11.76 1.30 13.37
C GLU A 43 13.06 0.66 12.86
N LYS A 44 13.30 -0.61 13.17
CA LYS A 44 14.48 -1.32 12.70
C LYS A 44 14.54 -1.40 11.17
N ALA A 45 13.39 -1.68 10.54
CA ALA A 45 13.28 -1.69 9.09
C ALA A 45 13.59 -0.32 8.48
N ALA A 46 13.00 0.76 9.01
CA ALA A 46 13.23 2.12 8.50
C ALA A 46 14.70 2.52 8.58
N VAL A 47 15.36 2.30 9.71
CA VAL A 47 16.78 2.63 9.89
C VAL A 47 17.67 1.79 8.95
N LEU A 48 17.38 0.49 8.81
CA LEU A 48 18.12 -0.38 7.88
C LEU A 48 17.93 0.07 6.43
N MET A 49 16.69 0.32 6.01
CA MET A 49 16.34 0.73 4.66
C MET A 49 16.97 2.07 4.27
N ASP A 50 16.97 3.06 5.20
CA ASP A 50 17.62 4.35 4.99
C ASP A 50 19.12 4.20 4.72
N ASN A 51 19.80 3.33 5.49
CA ASN A 51 21.23 3.04 5.32
C ASN A 51 21.54 2.24 4.04
N LEU A 52 20.60 1.45 3.54
CA LEU A 52 20.76 0.63 2.34
C LEU A 52 20.32 1.32 1.05
N GLY A 53 19.76 2.54 1.13
CA GLY A 53 19.36 3.33 -0.02
C GLY A 53 18.02 2.93 -0.64
N TYR A 54 17.12 2.32 0.13
CA TYR A 54 15.73 2.13 -0.29
C TYR A 54 15.02 3.47 -0.45
N HIS A 55 14.05 3.53 -1.35
CA HIS A 55 13.30 4.75 -1.64
C HIS A 55 12.27 5.07 -0.55
N SER A 56 11.42 4.10 -0.19
CA SER A 56 10.37 4.34 0.80
C SER A 56 9.94 3.09 1.56
N LEU A 57 9.49 3.30 2.81
CA LEU A 57 8.78 2.32 3.62
C LEU A 57 7.29 2.65 3.58
N TRP A 58 6.48 1.71 3.10
CA TRP A 58 5.03 1.79 3.09
C TRP A 58 4.45 1.00 4.24
N MET A 59 3.48 1.56 4.95
CA MET A 59 2.81 0.91 6.06
C MET A 59 1.29 1.03 5.91
N ALA A 60 0.55 -0.01 6.35
CA ALA A 60 -0.90 -0.05 6.26
C ALA A 60 -1.57 0.45 7.55
N GLU A 61 -2.70 1.16 7.40
CA GLU A 61 -3.58 1.53 8.52
C GLU A 61 -4.60 0.43 8.76
N HIS A 62 -4.53 -0.19 9.96
CA HIS A 62 -5.48 -1.20 10.42
C HIS A 62 -5.76 -1.09 11.90
N HIS A 63 -6.96 -1.52 12.31
CA HIS A 63 -7.45 -1.33 13.66
C HIS A 63 -7.96 -2.64 14.28
N PHE A 64 -7.85 -2.73 15.61
CA PHE A 64 -8.42 -3.81 16.42
C PHE A 64 -7.87 -5.21 16.12
N GLN A 65 -6.66 -5.31 15.56
CA GLN A 65 -6.02 -6.53 15.04
C GLN A 65 -5.24 -7.29 16.13
N ARG A 66 -5.94 -7.84 17.10
CA ARG A 66 -5.32 -8.67 18.15
C ARG A 66 -4.74 -9.99 17.62
N GLU A 67 -5.07 -10.34 16.39
CA GLU A 67 -4.56 -11.51 15.69
C GLU A 67 -3.10 -11.33 15.21
N GLY A 68 -2.55 -10.13 15.29
CA GLY A 68 -1.15 -9.85 15.04
C GLY A 68 -0.73 -9.63 13.59
N TYR A 69 -1.67 -9.63 12.65
CA TYR A 69 -1.36 -9.44 11.23
C TYR A 69 -1.10 -7.98 10.86
N GLU A 70 -1.88 -7.05 11.40
CA GLU A 70 -1.94 -5.66 10.94
C GLU A 70 -2.15 -4.74 12.15
N CYS A 71 -1.05 -4.32 12.80
CA CYS A 71 -1.09 -3.72 14.13
C CYS A 71 -0.76 -2.21 14.14
N ILE A 72 -0.85 -1.51 13.02
CA ILE A 72 -0.53 -0.07 12.94
C ILE A 72 -1.81 0.76 12.77
N PRO A 73 -2.30 1.43 13.84
CA PRO A 73 -3.56 2.16 13.76
C PRO A 73 -3.43 3.59 13.21
N ASN A 74 -2.22 4.12 13.08
CA ASN A 74 -1.98 5.46 12.54
C ASN A 74 -0.62 5.52 11.84
N VAL A 75 -0.64 5.40 10.52
CA VAL A 75 0.58 5.37 9.71
C VAL A 75 1.26 6.75 9.62
N ILE A 76 0.50 7.86 9.70
CA ILE A 76 1.04 9.22 9.67
C ILE A 76 1.86 9.49 10.93
N MET A 77 1.32 9.15 12.11
CA MET A 77 2.02 9.33 13.38
C MET A 77 3.30 8.48 13.44
N LEU A 78 3.22 7.21 13.05
CA LEU A 78 4.38 6.32 13.04
C LEU A 78 5.44 6.81 12.04
N SER A 79 5.05 7.19 10.83
CA SER A 79 5.95 7.74 9.81
C SER A 79 6.70 8.97 10.30
N THR A 80 6.02 9.89 11.00
CA THR A 80 6.63 11.08 11.58
C THR A 80 7.69 10.72 12.63
N HIS A 81 7.40 9.72 13.49
CA HIS A 81 8.38 9.21 14.45
C HIS A 81 9.60 8.60 13.76
N LEU A 82 9.40 7.76 12.75
CA LEU A 82 10.46 7.08 12.01
C LEU A 82 11.33 8.07 11.21
N ALA A 83 10.71 9.11 10.67
CA ALA A 83 11.42 10.15 9.93
C ALA A 83 12.46 10.91 10.79
N ALA A 84 12.22 11.03 12.09
CA ALA A 84 13.18 11.62 13.01
C ALA A 84 14.44 10.73 13.22
N LYS A 85 14.39 9.47 12.83
CA LYS A 85 15.47 8.47 12.97
C LYS A 85 16.17 8.15 11.64
N THR A 86 15.69 8.71 10.54
CA THR A 86 16.18 8.47 9.17
C THR A 86 16.50 9.81 8.48
N LYS A 87 17.24 9.76 7.37
CA LYS A 87 17.68 10.98 6.66
C LYS A 87 17.05 11.13 5.28
N HIS A 88 16.91 10.03 4.54
CA HIS A 88 16.54 10.03 3.12
C HIS A 88 15.28 9.24 2.83
N LEU A 89 15.00 8.21 3.63
CA LEU A 89 13.84 7.32 3.43
C LEU A 89 12.55 8.12 3.44
N LYS A 90 11.72 7.90 2.42
CA LYS A 90 10.33 8.40 2.38
C LYS A 90 9.39 7.42 3.10
N PHE A 91 8.22 7.90 3.48
CA PHE A 91 7.20 7.12 4.19
C PHE A 91 5.89 7.17 3.43
N GLY A 92 5.43 6.00 2.96
CA GLY A 92 4.17 5.84 2.26
C GLY A 92 3.05 5.37 3.19
N CYS A 93 1.92 6.06 3.16
CA CYS A 93 0.70 5.52 3.74
C CYS A 93 0.10 4.52 2.75
N GLY A 94 0.15 3.27 3.09
CA GLY A 94 -0.29 2.22 2.17
C GLY A 94 -1.43 1.35 2.72
N PHE A 95 -2.62 1.92 3.04
CA PHE A 95 -3.13 3.26 2.73
C PHE A 95 -3.79 3.87 3.95
N ASN A 96 -3.98 5.20 4.00
CA ASN A 96 -4.94 5.78 4.93
C ASN A 96 -6.35 5.38 4.49
N ILE A 97 -7.15 4.88 5.40
CA ILE A 97 -8.53 4.47 5.11
C ILE A 97 -9.44 5.68 5.29
N VAL A 98 -9.49 6.49 4.24
CA VAL A 98 -10.12 7.82 4.26
C VAL A 98 -11.53 7.84 4.87
N PRO A 99 -12.44 6.87 4.60
CA PRO A 99 -13.77 6.86 5.20
C PRO A 99 -13.80 6.78 6.74
N MET A 100 -12.73 6.31 7.38
CA MET A 100 -12.63 6.26 8.84
C MET A 100 -12.21 7.61 9.47
N TRP A 101 -11.85 8.60 8.64
CA TRP A 101 -11.36 9.89 9.09
C TRP A 101 -12.37 11.01 8.82
N HIS A 102 -12.32 12.06 9.64
CA HIS A 102 -12.84 13.34 9.19
C HIS A 102 -11.87 13.95 8.19
N PRO A 103 -12.28 14.35 6.96
CA PRO A 103 -11.36 14.74 5.89
C PRO A 103 -10.44 15.90 6.27
N LEU A 104 -10.93 16.88 7.04
CA LEU A 104 -10.10 17.99 7.51
C LEU A 104 -9.03 17.53 8.51
N ARG A 105 -9.36 16.59 9.41
CA ARG A 105 -8.37 16.06 10.35
C ARG A 105 -7.27 15.29 9.62
N LEU A 106 -7.64 14.45 8.66
CA LEU A 106 -6.65 13.74 7.86
C LEU A 106 -5.76 14.72 7.07
N ALA A 107 -6.35 15.78 6.50
CA ALA A 107 -5.59 16.81 5.79
C ALA A 107 -4.62 17.57 6.71
N GLU A 108 -5.06 17.96 7.92
CA GLU A 108 -4.18 18.62 8.91
C GLU A 108 -3.05 17.73 9.37
N ASP A 109 -3.35 16.47 9.72
CA ASP A 109 -2.36 15.51 10.21
C ASP A 109 -1.31 15.19 9.12
N TYR A 110 -1.74 15.04 7.85
CA TYR A 110 -0.82 14.87 6.74
C TYR A 110 0.05 16.12 6.51
N ALA A 111 -0.54 17.30 6.50
CA ALA A 111 0.20 18.55 6.30
C ALA A 111 1.27 18.77 7.38
N MET A 112 0.93 18.50 8.63
CA MET A 112 1.89 18.54 9.72
C MET A 112 3.01 17.50 9.55
N ALA A 113 2.67 16.27 9.17
CA ALA A 113 3.64 15.22 8.95
C ALA A 113 4.57 15.54 7.77
N ASP A 114 4.06 16.10 6.68
CA ASP A 114 4.87 16.53 5.53
C ASP A 114 5.91 17.58 5.97
N ILE A 115 5.51 18.58 6.77
CA ILE A 115 6.42 19.59 7.33
C ILE A 115 7.47 18.96 8.27
N LEU A 116 7.02 18.15 9.23
CA LEU A 116 7.88 17.56 10.25
C LEU A 116 8.90 16.55 9.68
N THR A 117 8.55 15.92 8.58
CA THR A 117 9.43 14.96 7.87
C THR A 117 10.32 15.64 6.81
N GLY A 118 10.12 16.94 6.57
CA GLY A 118 10.86 17.67 5.52
C GLY A 118 10.48 17.22 4.10
N GLY A 119 9.20 16.96 3.84
CA GLY A 119 8.68 16.57 2.53
C GLY A 119 8.87 15.08 2.18
N ARG A 120 9.08 14.21 3.18
CA ARG A 120 9.31 12.77 2.96
C ARG A 120 8.06 11.92 3.12
N MET A 121 6.87 12.52 3.17
CA MET A 121 5.59 11.81 3.20
C MET A 121 5.06 11.54 1.80
N ILE A 122 4.46 10.38 1.62
CA ILE A 122 3.70 10.00 0.41
C ILE A 122 2.26 9.72 0.85
N PHE A 123 1.29 10.42 0.25
CA PHE A 123 -0.10 10.34 0.64
C PHE A 123 -0.81 9.17 -0.07
N GLY A 124 -0.87 8.02 0.57
CA GLY A 124 -1.65 6.90 0.05
C GLY A 124 -3.06 6.88 0.61
N VAL A 125 -4.06 6.65 -0.23
CA VAL A 125 -5.48 6.68 0.10
C VAL A 125 -6.21 5.42 -0.31
N GLY A 126 -7.07 4.91 0.57
CA GLY A 126 -7.87 3.71 0.34
C GLY A 126 -9.27 3.83 0.93
N ARG A 127 -10.17 2.92 0.51
CA ARG A 127 -11.57 2.90 0.98
C ARG A 127 -11.82 1.96 2.17
N GLY A 128 -10.84 1.09 2.46
CA GLY A 128 -10.99 0.03 3.44
C GLY A 128 -11.69 -1.21 2.90
N TYR A 129 -11.52 -2.33 3.61
CA TYR A 129 -12.15 -3.62 3.29
C TYR A 129 -12.53 -4.43 4.55
N HIS A 130 -11.97 -4.08 5.71
CA HIS A 130 -12.34 -4.70 6.98
C HIS A 130 -13.61 -4.07 7.55
N SER A 131 -14.72 -4.81 7.53
CA SER A 131 -15.98 -4.36 8.13
C SER A 131 -15.85 -4.09 9.62
N ARG A 132 -15.04 -4.89 10.35
CA ARG A 132 -14.72 -4.68 11.77
C ARG A 132 -14.15 -3.27 12.04
N GLU A 133 -13.33 -2.77 11.13
CA GLU A 133 -12.69 -1.46 11.27
C GLU A 133 -13.61 -0.33 10.81
N VAL A 134 -13.96 -0.35 9.55
CA VAL A 134 -14.66 0.76 8.87
C VAL A 134 -16.04 1.01 9.48
N GLU A 135 -16.84 -0.05 9.70
CA GLU A 135 -18.16 0.08 10.35
C GLU A 135 -18.07 0.50 11.82
N THR A 136 -17.03 0.07 12.54
CA THR A 136 -16.82 0.49 13.93
C THR A 136 -16.51 1.97 14.05
N PHE A 137 -15.84 2.56 13.07
CA PHE A 137 -15.64 4.01 12.99
C PHE A 137 -16.86 4.78 12.42
N GLY A 138 -17.96 4.08 12.13
CA GLY A 138 -19.21 4.67 11.66
C GLY A 138 -19.25 4.99 10.17
N ALA A 139 -18.29 4.48 9.40
CA ALA A 139 -18.28 4.65 7.95
C ALA A 139 -18.81 3.37 7.27
N PRO A 140 -19.53 3.48 6.14
CA PRO A 140 -20.05 2.31 5.43
C PRO A 140 -18.91 1.60 4.68
N VAL A 141 -18.86 0.24 4.75
CA VAL A 141 -18.03 -0.57 3.86
C VAL A 141 -18.83 -1.74 3.28
N ILE A 142 -19.84 -2.20 4.00
CA ILE A 142 -20.76 -3.24 3.52
C ILE A 142 -21.60 -2.68 2.36
N ASP A 143 -22.05 -1.44 2.45
CA ASP A 143 -22.62 -0.71 1.32
C ASP A 143 -21.49 -0.09 0.48
N ASN A 144 -21.10 -0.80 -0.57
CA ASN A 144 -19.97 -0.40 -1.42
C ASN A 144 -20.20 0.93 -2.17
N ASP A 145 -21.45 1.27 -2.49
CA ASP A 145 -21.77 2.52 -3.20
C ASP A 145 -21.73 3.70 -2.24
N ALA A 146 -22.31 3.58 -1.04
CA ALA A 146 -22.20 4.60 0.01
C ALA A 146 -20.75 4.82 0.44
N ASN A 147 -19.94 3.75 0.55
CA ASN A 147 -18.51 3.85 0.83
C ASN A 147 -17.76 4.63 -0.25
N ARG A 148 -18.05 4.36 -1.53
CA ARG A 148 -17.42 5.06 -2.66
C ARG A 148 -17.81 6.54 -2.66
N GLU A 149 -19.08 6.87 -2.52
CA GLU A 149 -19.56 8.26 -2.46
C GLU A 149 -18.87 9.04 -1.34
N LEU A 150 -18.83 8.46 -0.13
CA LEU A 150 -18.18 9.09 1.03
C LEU A 150 -16.68 9.32 0.76
N PHE A 151 -15.98 8.31 0.26
CA PHE A 151 -14.55 8.41 -0.08
C PHE A 151 -14.29 9.50 -1.12
N GLU A 152 -15.06 9.53 -2.21
CA GLU A 152 -14.86 10.50 -3.30
C GLU A 152 -15.11 11.94 -2.81
N GLU A 153 -16.14 12.17 -2.00
CA GLU A 153 -16.41 13.47 -1.39
C GLU A 153 -15.29 13.90 -0.43
N GLN A 154 -14.81 12.98 0.41
CA GLN A 154 -13.70 13.26 1.34
C GLN A 154 -12.41 13.60 0.61
N ILE A 155 -12.08 12.89 -0.47
CA ILE A 155 -10.91 13.20 -1.32
C ILE A 155 -11.05 14.58 -1.94
N GLU A 156 -12.22 14.96 -2.44
CA GLU A 156 -12.45 16.31 -2.97
C GLU A 156 -12.17 17.39 -1.92
N ILE A 157 -12.65 17.20 -0.68
CA ILE A 157 -12.41 18.12 0.43
C ILE A 157 -10.92 18.23 0.76
N ILE A 158 -10.20 17.09 0.84
CA ILE A 158 -8.77 17.04 1.13
C ILE A 158 -7.97 17.76 0.05
N LEU A 159 -8.29 17.52 -1.22
CA LEU A 159 -7.61 18.18 -2.34
C LEU A 159 -7.89 19.70 -2.36
N LYS A 160 -9.10 20.15 -2.05
CA LYS A 160 -9.40 21.58 -1.86
C LYS A 160 -8.55 22.18 -0.74
N ALA A 161 -8.49 21.47 0.41
CA ALA A 161 -7.72 21.93 1.57
C ALA A 161 -6.22 22.05 1.25
N PHE A 162 -5.64 21.14 0.49
CA PHE A 162 -4.23 21.20 0.11
C PHE A 162 -3.91 22.31 -0.90
N ASN A 163 -4.79 22.51 -1.89
CA ASN A 163 -4.47 23.30 -3.07
C ASN A 163 -5.05 24.71 -3.08
N SER A 164 -5.95 25.07 -2.13
CA SER A 164 -6.60 26.37 -2.07
C SER A 164 -6.16 27.17 -0.84
N ASP A 165 -6.03 28.49 -0.99
CA ASP A 165 -5.73 29.37 0.14
C ASP A 165 -6.90 29.42 1.13
N SER A 166 -8.12 29.38 0.62
CA SER A 166 -9.34 29.19 1.39
C SER A 166 -10.38 28.44 0.55
N PHE A 167 -11.27 27.72 1.20
CA PHE A 167 -12.27 26.92 0.50
C PHE A 167 -13.55 26.74 1.32
N SER A 168 -14.60 26.39 0.60
CA SER A 168 -15.84 25.85 1.16
C SER A 168 -16.26 24.59 0.42
N HIS A 169 -17.11 23.80 1.05
CA HIS A 169 -17.66 22.58 0.46
C HIS A 169 -19.11 22.39 0.92
N HIS A 170 -20.00 22.10 -0.02
CA HIS A 170 -21.40 21.79 0.23
C HIS A 170 -21.71 20.50 -0.52
N GLY A 171 -21.58 19.37 0.16
CA GLY A 171 -21.80 18.05 -0.39
C GLY A 171 -22.91 17.28 0.31
N LYS A 172 -22.99 15.99 0.04
CA LYS A 172 -23.98 15.08 0.61
C LYS A 172 -23.72 14.79 2.09
N ASN A 173 -22.43 14.59 2.42
CA ASN A 173 -22.00 14.17 3.76
C ASN A 173 -21.43 15.32 4.57
N TYR A 174 -20.90 16.36 3.91
CA TYR A 174 -20.20 17.46 4.58
C TYR A 174 -20.67 18.83 4.12
N THR A 175 -20.80 19.74 5.09
CA THR A 175 -20.92 21.19 4.84
C THR A 175 -19.77 21.88 5.57
N ILE A 176 -18.86 22.50 4.84
CA ILE A 176 -17.61 23.11 5.33
C ILE A 176 -17.49 24.54 4.76
N PRO A 177 -17.35 25.56 5.62
CA PRO A 177 -17.44 25.52 7.06
C PRO A 177 -18.87 25.23 7.55
N ALA A 178 -18.98 24.91 8.85
CA ALA A 178 -20.29 24.90 9.48
C ALA A 178 -20.90 26.31 9.41
N GLN A 179 -22.19 26.37 9.11
CA GLN A 179 -22.91 27.67 9.02
C GLN A 179 -23.21 28.18 10.43
N VAL A 180 -22.23 28.81 11.05
CA VAL A 180 -22.32 29.35 12.41
C VAL A 180 -21.70 30.74 12.46
N PRO A 181 -22.23 31.65 13.31
CA PRO A 181 -21.63 32.96 13.55
C PRO A 181 -20.24 32.79 14.18
N TYR A 182 -19.26 33.52 13.68
CA TYR A 182 -17.90 33.55 14.25
C TYR A 182 -17.42 34.99 14.41
N ARG A 183 -17.22 35.45 15.67
CA ARG A 183 -16.65 36.78 16.00
C ARG A 183 -17.41 37.95 15.33
N GLY A 184 -18.74 37.83 15.15
CA GLY A 184 -19.57 38.88 14.58
C GLY A 184 -19.69 38.89 13.06
N TYR A 185 -19.25 37.80 12.38
CA TYR A 185 -19.50 37.59 10.95
C TYR A 185 -19.89 36.14 10.69
N ASP A 186 -20.47 35.85 9.54
CA ASP A 186 -20.77 34.52 9.09
C ASP A 186 -19.52 33.89 8.42
N LEU A 187 -19.24 32.63 8.75
CA LEU A 187 -18.10 31.93 8.25
C LEU A 187 -18.40 31.36 6.87
N GLU A 188 -17.82 31.95 5.81
CA GLU A 188 -18.04 31.51 4.42
C GLU A 188 -16.99 30.54 3.91
N ASN A 189 -15.75 30.65 4.37
CA ASN A 189 -14.62 29.81 3.96
C ASN A 189 -13.74 29.49 5.16
N ILE A 190 -12.96 28.40 5.04
CA ILE A 190 -11.86 28.06 5.96
C ILE A 190 -10.55 27.91 5.22
N THR A 191 -9.45 27.94 5.94
CA THR A 191 -8.09 27.72 5.45
C THR A 191 -7.46 26.58 6.21
N LEU A 192 -6.82 25.64 5.51
CA LEU A 192 -5.99 24.61 6.14
C LEU A 192 -4.71 25.25 6.69
N VAL A 193 -4.43 25.10 7.98
CA VAL A 193 -3.27 25.69 8.65
C VAL A 193 -2.59 24.67 9.54
N PRO A 194 -1.31 24.30 9.23
CA PRO A 194 -0.57 24.66 8.02
C PRO A 194 -1.01 23.87 6.79
N ARG A 195 -0.57 24.28 5.60
CA ARG A 195 -0.66 23.46 4.38
C ARG A 195 0.61 22.62 4.18
N PRO A 196 0.57 21.53 3.41
CA PRO A 196 1.77 20.78 3.05
C PRO A 196 2.84 21.68 2.41
N ILE A 197 4.11 21.38 2.66
CA ILE A 197 5.24 22.06 1.99
C ILE A 197 5.55 21.44 0.62
N THR A 198 5.17 20.17 0.43
CA THR A 198 5.33 19.45 -0.85
C THR A 198 4.04 19.55 -1.65
N LEU A 199 4.04 20.41 -2.67
CA LEU A 199 2.88 20.59 -3.55
C LEU A 199 3.30 20.49 -5.03
N PRO A 200 2.54 19.80 -5.87
CA PRO A 200 1.34 19.02 -5.52
C PRO A 200 1.69 17.83 -4.61
N VAL A 201 0.74 17.45 -3.74
CA VAL A 201 0.93 16.28 -2.85
C VAL A 201 1.02 15.01 -3.69
N GLU A 202 2.10 14.24 -3.50
CA GLU A 202 2.28 12.94 -4.14
C GLU A 202 1.26 11.94 -3.58
N THR A 203 0.20 11.67 -4.35
CA THR A 203 -0.93 10.82 -3.91
C THR A 203 -0.94 9.48 -4.67
N TRP A 204 -1.16 8.40 -3.92
CA TRP A 204 -1.21 7.02 -4.44
C TRP A 204 -2.48 6.30 -4.00
N GLN A 205 -2.98 5.41 -4.88
CA GLN A 205 -4.16 4.59 -4.62
C GLN A 205 -3.97 3.17 -5.14
N PRO A 206 -4.51 2.12 -4.46
CA PRO A 206 -4.54 0.78 -5.02
C PRO A 206 -5.48 0.72 -6.23
N VAL A 207 -4.98 0.21 -7.36
CA VAL A 207 -5.75 0.10 -8.60
C VAL A 207 -6.00 -1.36 -8.93
N VAL A 208 -7.24 -1.82 -8.71
CA VAL A 208 -7.64 -3.22 -8.86
C VAL A 208 -8.88 -3.41 -9.75
N SER A 209 -9.58 -2.33 -10.09
CA SER A 209 -10.80 -2.34 -10.91
C SER A 209 -10.81 -1.16 -11.87
N GLY A 210 -11.61 -1.24 -12.95
CA GLY A 210 -11.80 -0.12 -13.87
C GLY A 210 -12.18 1.18 -13.16
N GLY A 211 -13.13 1.11 -12.23
CA GLY A 211 -13.55 2.31 -11.48
C GLY A 211 -12.46 2.92 -10.60
N SER A 212 -11.59 2.10 -9.98
CA SER A 212 -10.44 2.64 -9.22
C SER A 212 -9.39 3.24 -10.14
N ILE A 213 -9.15 2.66 -11.31
CA ILE A 213 -8.24 3.22 -12.31
C ILE A 213 -8.76 4.57 -12.81
N ASP A 214 -10.02 4.65 -13.21
CA ASP A 214 -10.62 5.87 -13.73
C ASP A 214 -10.57 7.02 -12.71
N PHE A 215 -10.89 6.72 -11.44
CA PHE A 215 -10.81 7.70 -10.35
C PHE A 215 -9.36 8.17 -10.11
N THR A 216 -8.39 7.23 -10.08
CA THR A 216 -6.97 7.52 -9.90
C THR A 216 -6.44 8.44 -11.00
N VAL A 217 -6.73 8.12 -12.24
CA VAL A 217 -6.30 8.92 -13.41
C VAL A 217 -6.96 10.29 -13.45
N LYS A 218 -8.27 10.37 -13.18
CA LYS A 218 -9.04 11.63 -13.15
C LYS A 218 -8.46 12.64 -12.14
N ASN A 219 -7.99 12.15 -10.98
CA ASN A 219 -7.43 12.99 -9.93
C ASN A 219 -5.90 13.20 -10.05
N GLY A 220 -5.26 12.65 -11.09
CA GLY A 220 -3.81 12.77 -11.27
C GLY A 220 -2.98 11.97 -10.25
N PHE A 221 -3.57 10.94 -9.63
CA PHE A 221 -2.90 10.09 -8.66
C PHE A 221 -2.05 9.02 -9.34
N ASN A 222 -1.15 8.43 -8.57
CA ASN A 222 -0.38 7.27 -8.94
C ASN A 222 -1.10 5.98 -8.49
N GLY A 223 -0.87 4.88 -9.20
CA GLY A 223 -1.50 3.59 -8.93
C GLY A 223 -0.56 2.55 -8.35
N VAL A 224 -1.06 1.69 -7.46
CA VAL A 224 -0.34 0.52 -6.95
C VAL A 224 -1.06 -0.75 -7.39
N VAL A 225 -0.33 -1.66 -8.06
CA VAL A 225 -0.76 -3.03 -8.38
C VAL A 225 0.15 -3.99 -7.63
N ALA A 226 -0.39 -4.70 -6.65
CA ALA A 226 0.42 -5.49 -5.73
C ALA A 226 0.00 -6.97 -5.68
N LEU A 227 0.98 -7.87 -5.58
CA LEU A 227 0.81 -9.32 -5.40
C LEU A 227 -0.22 -9.94 -6.36
N THR A 228 -0.18 -9.46 -7.60
CA THR A 228 -1.14 -9.77 -8.66
C THR A 228 -0.44 -10.60 -9.72
N GLY A 229 -1.13 -11.62 -10.27
CA GLY A 229 -0.58 -12.45 -11.34
C GLY A 229 -0.23 -11.64 -12.60
N GLU A 230 0.83 -12.04 -13.32
CA GLU A 230 1.40 -11.29 -14.45
C GLU A 230 0.36 -10.89 -15.50
N GLN A 231 -0.62 -11.77 -15.78
CA GLN A 231 -1.68 -11.48 -16.75
C GLN A 231 -2.59 -10.34 -16.29
N LEU A 232 -2.96 -10.30 -15.00
CA LEU A 232 -3.80 -9.24 -14.44
C LEU A 232 -3.02 -7.93 -14.24
N VAL A 233 -1.72 -8.02 -13.97
CA VAL A 233 -0.81 -6.85 -13.97
C VAL A 233 -0.80 -6.21 -15.35
N ASP A 234 -0.63 -7.01 -16.40
CA ASP A 234 -0.62 -6.53 -17.79
C ASP A 234 -1.92 -5.83 -18.17
N GLN A 235 -3.07 -6.43 -17.84
CA GLN A 235 -4.38 -5.84 -18.05
C GLN A 235 -4.53 -4.50 -17.30
N ALA A 236 -4.13 -4.44 -16.04
CA ALA A 236 -4.23 -3.24 -15.22
C ALA A 236 -3.34 -2.11 -15.77
N PHE A 237 -2.11 -2.42 -16.18
CA PHE A 237 -1.17 -1.44 -16.71
C PHE A 237 -1.64 -0.86 -18.05
N HIS A 238 -2.14 -1.72 -18.96
CA HIS A 238 -2.71 -1.26 -20.22
C HIS A 238 -3.95 -0.41 -20.01
N ARG A 239 -4.88 -0.84 -19.13
CA ARG A 239 -6.09 -0.07 -18.82
C ARG A 239 -5.75 1.29 -18.19
N PHE A 240 -4.72 1.34 -17.30
CA PHE A 240 -4.28 2.60 -16.70
C PHE A 240 -3.71 3.56 -17.76
N ARG A 241 -2.83 3.08 -18.63
CA ARG A 241 -2.30 3.88 -19.76
C ARG A 241 -3.43 4.39 -20.65
N ASP A 242 -4.40 3.53 -21.00
CA ASP A 242 -5.51 3.89 -21.88
C ASP A 242 -6.37 4.98 -21.22
N ALA A 243 -6.67 4.85 -19.93
CA ALA A 243 -7.36 5.89 -19.16
C ALA A 243 -6.57 7.21 -19.11
N CYS A 244 -5.23 7.15 -18.98
CA CYS A 244 -4.38 8.35 -19.09
C CYS A 244 -4.52 9.00 -20.47
N SER A 245 -4.51 8.23 -21.54
CA SER A 245 -4.66 8.72 -22.91
C SER A 245 -6.03 9.35 -23.15
N GLU A 246 -7.11 8.75 -22.63
CA GLU A 246 -8.48 9.29 -22.68
C GLU A 246 -8.58 10.65 -21.94
N ASN A 247 -7.70 10.90 -20.96
CA ASN A 247 -7.58 12.17 -20.23
C ASN A 247 -6.47 13.10 -20.79
N GLY A 248 -6.01 12.87 -22.02
CA GLY A 248 -5.04 13.73 -22.70
C GLY A 248 -3.60 13.60 -22.24
N ARG A 249 -3.24 12.53 -21.52
CA ARG A 249 -1.88 12.24 -21.05
C ARG A 249 -1.20 11.22 -21.96
N GLY A 250 0.00 11.52 -22.43
CA GLY A 250 0.81 10.65 -23.28
C GLY A 250 1.80 9.77 -22.49
N ASP A 251 1.37 9.17 -21.40
CA ASP A 251 2.24 8.40 -20.53
C ASP A 251 2.74 7.09 -21.17
N LEU A 252 3.99 6.72 -20.89
CA LEU A 252 4.52 5.42 -21.27
C LEU A 252 3.83 4.31 -20.46
N LEU A 253 3.77 3.10 -21.00
CA LEU A 253 3.22 1.95 -20.29
C LEU A 253 4.01 1.70 -18.99
N GLY A 254 3.31 1.70 -17.85
CA GLY A 254 3.88 1.58 -16.52
C GLY A 254 4.19 2.90 -15.81
N SER A 255 4.09 4.06 -16.49
CA SER A 255 4.26 5.37 -15.83
C SER A 255 3.19 5.61 -14.77
N ASN A 256 3.59 6.24 -13.67
CA ASN A 256 2.71 6.54 -12.53
C ASN A 256 2.12 5.29 -11.87
N LEU A 257 2.79 4.15 -12.04
CA LEU A 257 2.43 2.89 -11.42
C LEU A 257 3.58 2.35 -10.56
N ALA A 258 3.23 1.65 -9.51
CA ALA A 258 4.14 0.79 -8.75
C ALA A 258 3.70 -0.67 -8.89
N LEU A 259 4.68 -1.55 -9.10
CA LEU A 259 4.48 -3.00 -9.08
C LEU A 259 4.91 -3.56 -7.73
N GLY A 260 3.95 -4.11 -6.99
CA GLY A 260 4.19 -4.80 -5.73
C GLY A 260 4.40 -6.30 -5.95
N ILE A 261 5.54 -6.82 -5.49
CA ILE A 261 5.92 -8.23 -5.59
C ILE A 261 6.33 -8.80 -4.24
N GLY A 262 6.06 -10.09 -4.05
CA GLY A 262 6.70 -10.87 -3.00
C GLY A 262 8.03 -11.42 -3.50
N PHE A 263 8.99 -11.65 -2.60
CA PHE A 263 10.27 -12.23 -2.97
C PHE A 263 10.88 -13.04 -1.84
N TYR A 264 11.78 -13.94 -2.18
CA TYR A 264 12.67 -14.60 -1.24
C TYR A 264 13.96 -15.05 -1.96
N ILE A 265 15.12 -14.69 -1.40
CA ILE A 265 16.44 -15.02 -1.95
C ILE A 265 17.02 -16.22 -1.20
N ALA A 266 17.38 -17.27 -1.94
CA ALA A 266 18.15 -18.42 -1.49
C ALA A 266 18.98 -18.96 -2.66
N ASP A 267 19.81 -19.98 -2.43
CA ASP A 267 20.71 -20.53 -3.46
C ASP A 267 19.96 -21.17 -4.63
N THR A 268 18.76 -21.73 -4.36
CA THR A 268 17.89 -22.33 -5.38
C THR A 268 16.44 -21.82 -5.24
N GLN A 269 15.65 -21.98 -6.29
CA GLN A 269 14.23 -21.65 -6.27
C GLN A 269 13.48 -22.55 -5.28
N GLU A 270 13.79 -23.84 -5.25
CA GLU A 270 13.17 -24.81 -4.36
C GLU A 270 13.40 -24.46 -2.90
N GLU A 271 14.63 -24.12 -2.52
CA GLU A 271 14.97 -23.69 -1.18
C GLU A 271 14.23 -22.39 -0.79
N ALA A 272 14.22 -21.41 -1.71
CA ALA A 272 13.50 -20.15 -1.48
C ALA A 272 12.00 -20.37 -1.26
N MET A 273 11.39 -21.23 -2.07
CA MET A 273 9.97 -21.59 -1.92
C MET A 273 9.69 -22.34 -0.63
N GLU A 274 10.56 -23.27 -0.23
CA GLU A 274 10.40 -24.02 1.02
C GLU A 274 10.42 -23.10 2.24
N ARG A 275 11.39 -22.17 2.29
CA ARG A 275 11.54 -21.21 3.38
C ARG A 275 10.40 -20.18 3.42
N LEU A 276 9.92 -19.70 2.27
CA LEU A 276 8.85 -18.71 2.17
C LEU A 276 7.47 -19.33 2.38
N ARG A 277 7.26 -20.61 2.07
CA ARG A 277 5.96 -21.30 2.08
C ARG A 277 5.11 -21.00 3.33
N PRO A 278 5.61 -21.15 4.57
CA PRO A 278 4.78 -20.93 5.75
C PRO A 278 4.17 -19.52 5.79
N TYR A 279 4.94 -18.52 5.41
CA TYR A 279 4.53 -17.11 5.46
C TYR A 279 3.64 -16.71 4.29
N HIS A 280 3.92 -17.23 3.10
CA HIS A 280 3.04 -17.09 1.94
C HIS A 280 1.67 -17.70 2.22
N ASP A 281 1.63 -18.90 2.75
CA ASP A 281 0.40 -19.62 3.05
C ASP A 281 -0.36 -18.94 4.21
N GLU A 282 0.36 -18.39 5.22
CA GLU A 282 -0.21 -17.59 6.30
C GLU A 282 -0.88 -16.33 5.78
N ARG A 283 -0.22 -15.61 4.88
CA ARG A 283 -0.81 -14.45 4.22
C ARG A 283 -2.15 -14.78 3.58
N PHE A 284 -2.21 -15.82 2.77
CA PHE A 284 -3.46 -16.17 2.08
C PHE A 284 -4.51 -16.78 3.00
N LYS A 285 -4.10 -17.41 4.11
CA LYS A 285 -5.03 -17.82 5.18
C LYS A 285 -5.78 -16.61 5.75
N TRP A 286 -5.10 -15.46 5.89
CA TRP A 286 -5.70 -14.22 6.36
C TRP A 286 -6.44 -13.45 5.25
N PHE A 287 -5.80 -13.21 4.11
CA PHE A 287 -6.32 -12.29 3.08
C PHE A 287 -7.26 -12.90 2.05
N ALA A 288 -7.23 -14.21 1.82
CA ALA A 288 -8.11 -14.83 0.81
C ALA A 288 -9.62 -14.61 1.09
N PRO A 289 -10.11 -14.66 2.34
CA PRO A 289 -11.51 -14.36 2.63
C PRO A 289 -11.96 -12.94 2.26
N PHE A 290 -11.02 -11.97 2.18
CA PHE A 290 -11.31 -10.61 1.73
C PHE A 290 -11.21 -10.40 0.23
N GLY A 291 -10.99 -11.47 -0.55
CA GLY A 291 -10.90 -11.39 -2.02
C GLY A 291 -9.55 -10.92 -2.55
N PHE A 292 -8.48 -11.00 -1.76
CA PHE A 292 -7.12 -10.61 -2.18
C PHE A 292 -6.35 -11.71 -2.93
N VAL A 293 -7.03 -12.70 -3.49
CA VAL A 293 -6.42 -13.63 -4.44
C VAL A 293 -6.54 -13.02 -5.84
N ARG A 294 -5.45 -12.45 -6.32
CA ARG A 294 -5.39 -11.74 -7.60
C ARG A 294 -4.61 -12.55 -8.65
N TYR A 295 -4.99 -13.82 -8.81
CA TYR A 295 -4.43 -14.72 -9.81
C TYR A 295 -5.45 -15.00 -10.91
N ALA A 296 -4.98 -15.32 -12.11
CA ALA A 296 -5.82 -15.71 -13.23
C ALA A 296 -5.65 -17.21 -13.52
N ASP A 297 -6.70 -17.85 -14.01
CA ASP A 297 -6.62 -19.18 -14.61
C ASP A 297 -6.16 -19.10 -16.09
N GLU A 298 -6.10 -20.24 -16.77
CA GLU A 298 -5.64 -20.31 -18.16
C GLU A 298 -6.54 -19.54 -19.12
N GLU A 299 -7.83 -19.36 -18.77
CA GLU A 299 -8.80 -18.58 -19.54
C GLU A 299 -8.83 -17.10 -19.15
N GLY A 300 -7.97 -16.68 -18.23
CA GLY A 300 -7.87 -15.29 -17.76
C GLY A 300 -8.92 -14.86 -16.73
N ARG A 301 -9.67 -15.82 -16.14
CA ARG A 301 -10.65 -15.53 -15.10
C ARG A 301 -9.96 -15.40 -13.75
N VAL A 302 -10.36 -14.39 -12.98
CA VAL A 302 -9.81 -14.17 -11.63
C VAL A 302 -10.25 -15.29 -10.69
N TRP A 303 -9.32 -15.83 -9.92
CA TRP A 303 -9.61 -16.85 -8.91
C TRP A 303 -10.70 -16.37 -7.93
N GLY A 304 -11.58 -17.30 -7.54
CA GLY A 304 -12.74 -16.99 -6.71
C GLY A 304 -13.97 -16.48 -7.48
N THR A 305 -13.85 -16.21 -8.80
CA THR A 305 -15.01 -15.92 -9.63
C THR A 305 -15.64 -17.19 -10.19
N PRO A 306 -16.92 -17.17 -10.62
CA PRO A 306 -17.59 -18.37 -11.15
C PRO A 306 -16.81 -19.03 -12.29
N GLY A 307 -16.55 -20.34 -12.14
CA GLY A 307 -15.83 -21.14 -13.11
C GLY A 307 -14.31 -21.10 -13.00
N ALA A 308 -13.73 -20.24 -12.15
CA ALA A 308 -12.29 -20.20 -11.83
C ALA A 308 -11.99 -20.98 -10.54
N PRO A 309 -10.70 -21.31 -10.26
CA PRO A 309 -10.30 -21.92 -8.99
C PRO A 309 -10.75 -21.08 -7.77
N ALA A 310 -11.28 -21.77 -6.74
CA ALA A 310 -11.76 -21.14 -5.50
C ALA A 310 -10.97 -21.61 -4.25
N ARG A 311 -9.84 -22.26 -4.44
CA ARG A 311 -8.98 -22.72 -3.35
C ARG A 311 -8.00 -21.62 -2.91
N THR A 312 -7.50 -21.72 -1.71
CA THR A 312 -6.38 -20.91 -1.22
C THR A 312 -5.13 -21.14 -2.08
N PRO A 313 -4.44 -20.11 -2.55
CA PRO A 313 -3.19 -20.25 -3.30
C PRO A 313 -2.09 -20.89 -2.45
N ARG A 314 -1.21 -21.62 -3.12
CA ARG A 314 0.05 -22.12 -2.59
C ARG A 314 1.22 -21.30 -3.16
N ILE A 315 2.40 -21.40 -2.58
CA ILE A 315 3.58 -20.67 -3.06
C ILE A 315 3.90 -20.98 -4.53
N GLU A 316 3.65 -22.23 -4.98
CA GLU A 316 3.83 -22.64 -6.37
C GLU A 316 2.94 -21.81 -7.32
N ASP A 317 1.70 -21.54 -6.91
CA ASP A 317 0.80 -20.69 -7.68
C ASP A 317 1.35 -19.26 -7.75
N GLY A 318 1.81 -18.72 -6.62
CA GLY A 318 2.41 -17.39 -6.56
C GLY A 318 3.62 -17.22 -7.47
N VAL A 319 4.49 -18.21 -7.50
CA VAL A 319 5.68 -18.24 -8.38
C VAL A 319 5.27 -18.42 -9.85
N GLN A 320 4.35 -19.32 -10.14
CA GLN A 320 3.82 -19.52 -11.49
C GLN A 320 3.16 -18.25 -12.03
N GLN A 321 2.41 -17.55 -11.20
CA GLN A 321 1.73 -16.29 -11.53
C GLN A 321 2.70 -15.08 -11.58
N LYS A 322 3.97 -15.24 -11.24
CA LYS A 322 4.97 -14.15 -11.16
C LYS A 322 4.61 -13.03 -10.15
N ALA A 323 3.76 -13.34 -9.20
CA ALA A 323 3.47 -12.45 -8.07
C ALA A 323 4.52 -12.58 -6.95
N TRP A 324 5.20 -13.72 -6.89
CA TRP A 324 6.27 -14.05 -5.97
C TRP A 324 7.50 -14.55 -6.72
N ILE A 325 8.65 -13.97 -6.42
CA ILE A 325 9.92 -14.29 -7.09
C ILE A 325 10.82 -14.98 -6.07
N CYS A 326 11.06 -16.26 -6.28
CA CYS A 326 11.87 -17.12 -5.42
C CYS A 326 13.11 -17.57 -6.15
N GLY A 327 14.28 -17.57 -5.48
CA GLY A 327 15.54 -18.08 -6.03
C GLY A 327 16.73 -17.15 -5.80
N PRO A 328 17.86 -17.41 -6.44
CA PRO A 328 19.08 -16.61 -6.29
C PRO A 328 18.87 -15.14 -6.77
N PRO A 329 19.77 -14.22 -6.42
CA PRO A 329 19.70 -12.82 -6.87
C PRO A 329 19.57 -12.67 -8.39
N SER A 330 20.15 -13.58 -9.17
CA SER A 330 20.04 -13.59 -10.63
C SER A 330 18.59 -13.74 -11.14
N GLU A 331 17.76 -14.52 -10.45
CA GLU A 331 16.34 -14.67 -10.79
C GLU A 331 15.57 -13.35 -10.54
N GLN A 332 15.87 -12.67 -9.43
CA GLN A 332 15.28 -11.36 -9.11
C GLN A 332 15.66 -10.34 -10.20
N ILE A 333 16.94 -10.29 -10.57
CA ILE A 333 17.45 -9.38 -11.59
C ILE A 333 16.81 -9.66 -12.95
N GLN A 334 16.75 -10.94 -13.36
CA GLN A 334 16.16 -11.34 -14.63
C GLN A 334 14.67 -10.96 -14.72
N PHE A 335 13.92 -11.23 -13.65
CA PHE A 335 12.50 -10.85 -13.57
C PHE A 335 12.33 -9.33 -13.72
N LEU A 336 13.04 -8.54 -12.92
CA LEU A 336 12.93 -7.08 -12.92
C LEU A 336 13.35 -6.47 -14.26
N LYS A 337 14.41 -6.97 -14.92
CA LYS A 337 14.80 -6.54 -16.27
C LYS A 337 13.71 -6.84 -17.30
N LYS A 338 13.09 -8.02 -17.22
CA LYS A 338 11.91 -8.33 -18.06
C LYS A 338 10.75 -7.35 -17.82
N MET A 339 10.55 -6.89 -16.58
CA MET A 339 9.52 -5.88 -16.28
C MET A 339 9.89 -4.50 -16.87
N GLU A 340 11.16 -4.09 -16.82
CA GLU A 340 11.63 -2.86 -17.47
C GLU A 340 11.38 -2.87 -18.98
N ASP A 341 11.72 -4.00 -19.63
CA ASP A 341 11.54 -4.16 -21.08
C ASP A 341 10.04 -4.12 -21.46
N LYS A 342 9.21 -4.77 -20.66
CA LYS A 342 7.76 -4.87 -20.90
C LYS A 342 7.03 -3.55 -20.59
N TYR A 343 7.46 -2.83 -19.56
CA TYR A 343 6.82 -1.63 -19.04
C TYR A 343 7.83 -0.45 -18.99
N PRO A 344 8.12 0.20 -20.10
CA PRO A 344 9.20 1.19 -20.18
C PRO A 344 9.02 2.43 -19.28
N GLY A 345 7.80 2.68 -18.80
CA GLY A 345 7.50 3.73 -17.82
C GLY A 345 7.53 3.28 -16.35
N LEU A 346 7.79 2.00 -16.07
CA LEU A 346 7.81 1.48 -14.70
C LEU A 346 9.09 1.93 -13.98
N GLU A 347 8.91 2.71 -12.91
CA GLU A 347 9.99 3.21 -12.08
C GLU A 347 9.99 2.65 -10.66
N ASN A 348 8.85 2.17 -10.17
CA ASN A 348 8.62 1.87 -8.77
C ASN A 348 8.32 0.38 -8.53
N ILE A 349 9.15 -0.26 -7.71
CA ILE A 349 8.93 -1.62 -7.21
C ILE A 349 8.69 -1.57 -5.70
N ILE A 350 7.67 -2.27 -5.24
CA ILE A 350 7.35 -2.41 -3.82
C ILE A 350 7.51 -3.87 -3.41
N LEU A 351 8.47 -4.15 -2.54
CA LEU A 351 8.72 -5.47 -1.98
C LEU A 351 7.77 -5.72 -0.80
N HIS A 352 6.97 -6.76 -0.87
CA HIS A 352 6.04 -7.08 0.19
C HIS A 352 6.68 -7.92 1.29
N TRP A 353 6.49 -7.49 2.54
CA TRP A 353 6.84 -8.25 3.73
C TRP A 353 5.78 -9.32 3.97
N PRO A 354 6.13 -10.62 3.95
CA PRO A 354 5.17 -11.69 4.21
C PRO A 354 4.72 -11.68 5.68
N GLU A 355 3.44 -11.84 5.91
CA GLU A 355 2.85 -11.79 7.23
C GLU A 355 3.38 -12.90 8.14
N GLY A 356 3.77 -12.52 9.34
CA GLY A 356 4.31 -13.43 10.35
C GLY A 356 5.75 -13.88 10.14
N MET A 357 6.42 -13.46 9.07
CA MET A 357 7.84 -13.75 8.89
C MET A 357 8.66 -13.08 10.00
N PRO A 358 9.58 -13.80 10.65
CA PRO A 358 10.45 -13.23 11.66
C PRO A 358 11.19 -12.00 11.12
N ARG A 359 11.16 -10.94 11.91
CA ARG A 359 11.78 -9.66 11.55
C ARG A 359 13.22 -9.82 11.07
N ASP A 360 14.04 -10.53 11.82
CA ASP A 360 15.48 -10.64 11.52
C ASP A 360 15.72 -11.39 10.20
N GLU A 361 14.88 -12.36 9.84
CA GLU A 361 14.88 -13.05 8.56
C GLU A 361 14.59 -12.06 7.41
N TYR A 362 13.52 -11.27 7.53
CA TYR A 362 13.19 -10.33 6.46
C TYR A 362 14.20 -9.19 6.33
N LEU A 363 14.76 -8.68 7.43
CA LEU A 363 15.83 -7.69 7.40
C LEU A 363 17.09 -8.23 6.71
N TYR A 364 17.38 -9.53 6.90
CA TYR A 364 18.43 -10.20 6.13
C TYR A 364 18.10 -10.24 4.65
N GLN A 365 16.88 -10.60 4.27
CA GLN A 365 16.41 -10.61 2.87
C GLN A 365 16.53 -9.22 2.24
N LEU A 366 16.11 -8.15 2.92
CA LEU A 366 16.28 -6.77 2.46
C LEU A 366 17.75 -6.39 2.28
N THR A 367 18.61 -6.82 3.19
CA THR A 367 20.06 -6.54 3.09
C THR A 367 20.67 -7.21 1.87
N THR A 368 20.31 -8.46 1.60
CA THR A 368 20.77 -9.22 0.43
C THR A 368 20.24 -8.58 -0.86
N PHE A 369 18.95 -8.25 -0.91
CA PHE A 369 18.34 -7.59 -2.08
C PHE A 369 19.03 -6.26 -2.40
N ALA A 370 19.29 -5.44 -1.38
CA ALA A 370 19.96 -4.15 -1.58
C ALA A 370 21.38 -4.27 -2.09
N LYS A 371 22.12 -5.29 -1.65
CA LYS A 371 23.53 -5.49 -2.04
C LYS A 371 23.68 -6.17 -3.39
N GLU A 372 22.79 -7.13 -3.70
CA GLU A 372 23.00 -8.02 -4.84
C GLU A 372 22.03 -7.77 -6.00
N VAL A 373 20.88 -7.12 -5.76
CA VAL A 373 19.87 -6.86 -6.81
C VAL A 373 19.81 -5.38 -7.19
N MET A 374 19.63 -4.47 -6.23
CA MET A 374 19.45 -3.04 -6.50
C MET A 374 20.57 -2.41 -7.35
N PRO A 375 21.86 -2.74 -7.21
CA PRO A 375 22.94 -2.13 -8.01
C PRO A 375 22.83 -2.37 -9.52
N HIS A 376 22.01 -3.30 -9.95
CA HIS A 376 21.76 -3.56 -11.38
C HIS A 376 20.74 -2.62 -12.02
N PHE A 377 20.07 -1.77 -11.25
CA PHE A 377 18.99 -0.87 -11.66
C PHE A 377 19.26 0.58 -11.28
N VAL A 378 19.74 0.83 -10.07
CA VAL A 378 20.04 2.18 -9.58
C VAL A 378 21.45 2.52 -10.04
N THR A 379 21.59 3.34 -11.07
CA THR A 379 22.86 3.98 -11.43
C THR A 379 23.09 5.15 -10.48
N GLY A 380 24.13 5.07 -9.66
CA GLY A 380 24.52 6.07 -8.67
C GLY A 380 24.74 7.49 -9.25
#